data_2d10694739f9d3738cf792e4b39dab46
#
_entry.id   2d10694739f9d3738cf792e4b39dab46
#
_cell.length_a   1.000
_cell.length_b   1.000
_cell.length_c   1.000
_cell.angle_alpha   90.00
_cell.angle_beta   90.00
_cell.angle_gamma   90.00
#
_symmetry.space_group_name_H-M   'P 1'
#
loop_
_entity.id
_entity.type
_entity.pdbx_description
1 polymer ?
#
loop_
_entity_poly.entity_id
_entity_poly.type
_entity_poly.pdbx_seq_one_letter_code
_entity_poly.pdbx_strand_id
1 'polypeptide(L)'
;MSFFSPMFAWKHRLFLVLVILVSLAVVFPAIYAVRRAKQVMIEETQAKALDIAGTISAFLTNDIERYRMLSQTADLVSGTAEYRYYEQMTSIFRSIKDSSDAAFIFTTKYIDEQTDAYVLDGEDPKSDLFSPFGSIDTMNPTELYTFQTGLRAVSDLEDDPNWGAYITAYAPIKDWRDHTIVGVVGVDYSADYLQLRHQRITIILIFGFAFFIFVITLSLYTIILSIYNRANIDELTQLGNKRSFNRTLADIASEAKKHRNSFSLLMLDVDQFKAINDSHGHLTGDKVLKHIAKTLQLGLAWPKGCFRYGGDEFAIILPACDLQQAYKVKQELQEEVKAINLEELEGKPLSISIGVAEGRDDIDLEELVSCADKALYEQKRTH
;
A
#
# COMPACT_ATOMS: atom_id res chain seq x y z
N MET A 1 -12.30 -29.53 -22.15
CA MET A 1 -11.39 -28.41 -21.84
C MET A 1 -12.19 -27.27 -21.22
N SER A 2 -11.87 -26.79 -20.05
CA SER A 2 -12.37 -25.63 -19.27
C SER A 2 -13.16 -25.88 -17.97
N PHE A 3 -12.93 -26.95 -17.25
CA PHE A 3 -13.48 -27.09 -15.87
C PHE A 3 -12.58 -26.48 -14.76
N PHE A 4 -11.49 -25.79 -15.11
CA PHE A 4 -10.50 -25.25 -14.15
C PHE A 4 -10.82 -23.83 -13.64
N SER A 5 -11.97 -23.23 -14.00
CA SER A 5 -12.09 -21.78 -13.83
C SER A 5 -12.85 -21.20 -12.62
N PRO A 6 -13.91 -21.78 -11.99
CA PRO A 6 -14.70 -20.95 -11.06
C PRO A 6 -13.98 -20.66 -9.72
N MET A 7 -13.24 -21.60 -9.15
CA MET A 7 -12.61 -21.41 -7.84
C MET A 7 -11.33 -20.56 -7.90
N PHE A 8 -10.56 -20.67 -9.00
CA PHE A 8 -9.38 -19.83 -9.23
C PHE A 8 -9.81 -18.40 -9.58
N ALA A 9 -10.85 -18.26 -10.40
CA ALA A 9 -11.45 -16.97 -10.75
C ALA A 9 -12.05 -16.26 -9.54
N TRP A 10 -12.64 -16.98 -8.57
CA TRP A 10 -13.18 -16.37 -7.36
C TRP A 10 -12.08 -15.79 -6.46
N LYS A 11 -10.97 -16.48 -6.25
CA LYS A 11 -9.85 -15.99 -5.43
C LYS A 11 -9.25 -14.71 -6.02
N HIS A 12 -9.08 -14.64 -7.34
CA HIS A 12 -8.62 -13.42 -8.01
C HIS A 12 -9.64 -12.27 -7.93
N ARG A 13 -10.94 -12.57 -8.12
CA ARG A 13 -12.00 -11.56 -7.96
C ARG A 13 -12.04 -11.01 -6.54
N LEU A 14 -11.95 -11.87 -5.52
CA LEU A 14 -11.88 -11.44 -4.13
C LEU A 14 -10.69 -10.52 -3.87
N PHE A 15 -9.51 -10.91 -4.35
CA PHE A 15 -8.31 -10.08 -4.20
C PHE A 15 -8.48 -8.71 -4.85
N LEU A 16 -9.01 -8.64 -6.08
CA LEU A 16 -9.27 -7.38 -6.78
C LEU A 16 -10.29 -6.50 -6.04
N VAL A 17 -11.37 -7.09 -5.54
CA VAL A 17 -12.37 -6.35 -4.74
C VAL A 17 -11.74 -5.78 -3.47
N LEU A 18 -10.91 -6.54 -2.77
CA LEU A 18 -10.20 -6.07 -1.59
C LEU A 18 -9.23 -4.93 -1.92
N VAL A 19 -8.48 -5.03 -3.02
CA VAL A 19 -7.60 -3.94 -3.49
C VAL A 19 -8.42 -2.66 -3.71
N ILE A 20 -9.55 -2.76 -4.40
CA ILE A 20 -10.41 -1.60 -4.69
C ILE A 20 -10.95 -0.99 -3.39
N LEU A 21 -11.50 -1.80 -2.49
CA LEU A 21 -12.06 -1.31 -1.23
C LEU A 21 -11.02 -0.65 -0.32
N VAL A 22 -9.84 -1.26 -0.18
CA VAL A 22 -8.73 -0.71 0.60
C VAL A 22 -8.20 0.56 -0.07
N SER A 23 -8.07 0.58 -1.40
CA SER A 23 -7.63 1.77 -2.13
C SER A 23 -8.59 2.94 -1.94
N LEU A 24 -9.90 2.73 -2.03
CA LEU A 24 -10.90 3.77 -1.78
C LEU A 24 -10.81 4.35 -0.36
N ALA A 25 -10.57 3.49 0.64
CA ALA A 25 -10.42 3.94 2.03
C ALA A 25 -9.14 4.75 2.28
N VAL A 26 -8.09 4.55 1.48
CA VAL A 26 -6.77 5.18 1.66
C VAL A 26 -6.58 6.42 0.78
N VAL A 27 -7.26 6.53 -0.37
CA VAL A 27 -7.08 7.63 -1.33
C VAL A 27 -7.37 9.01 -0.70
N PHE A 28 -8.46 9.15 0.03
CA PHE A 28 -8.80 10.45 0.63
C PHE A 28 -7.76 10.91 1.67
N PRO A 29 -7.35 10.08 2.66
CA PRO A 29 -6.25 10.40 3.56
C PRO A 29 -4.93 10.69 2.84
N ALA A 30 -4.62 9.98 1.74
CA ALA A 30 -3.41 10.19 0.95
C ALA A 30 -3.41 11.58 0.29
N ILE A 31 -4.50 11.97 -0.34
CA ILE A 31 -4.65 13.32 -0.93
C ILE A 31 -4.51 14.40 0.14
N TYR A 32 -5.14 14.22 1.29
CA TYR A 32 -5.02 15.14 2.42
C TYR A 32 -3.57 15.25 2.91
N ALA A 33 -2.88 14.11 3.08
CA ALA A 33 -1.48 14.09 3.52
C ALA A 33 -0.55 14.84 2.54
N VAL A 34 -0.72 14.65 1.23
CA VAL A 34 0.06 15.36 0.20
C VAL A 34 -0.19 16.87 0.26
N ARG A 35 -1.45 17.30 0.39
CA ARG A 35 -1.79 18.73 0.52
C ARG A 35 -1.21 19.34 1.79
N ARG A 36 -1.33 18.63 2.91
CA ARG A 36 -0.79 19.10 4.21
C ARG A 36 0.74 19.14 4.19
N ALA A 37 1.40 18.17 3.57
CA ALA A 37 2.86 18.18 3.41
C ALA A 37 3.35 19.40 2.61
N LYS A 38 2.63 19.80 1.54
CA LYS A 38 2.94 21.02 0.79
C LYS A 38 2.84 22.26 1.68
N GLN A 39 1.77 22.39 2.44
CA GLN A 39 1.56 23.54 3.32
C GLN A 39 2.63 23.62 4.42
N VAL A 40 2.92 22.52 5.09
CA VAL A 40 3.98 22.45 6.12
C VAL A 40 5.34 22.82 5.53
N MET A 41 5.66 22.35 4.33
CA MET A 41 6.90 22.69 3.65
C MET A 41 7.04 24.18 3.36
N ILE A 42 5.95 24.85 2.94
CA ILE A 42 5.93 26.29 2.72
C ILE A 42 6.16 27.02 4.06
N GLU A 43 5.42 26.66 5.10
CA GLU A 43 5.56 27.22 6.47
C GLU A 43 7.00 27.07 7.02
N GLU A 44 7.61 25.89 6.84
CA GLU A 44 9.01 25.63 7.24
C GLU A 44 10.00 26.47 6.43
N THR A 45 9.77 26.64 5.13
CA THR A 45 10.64 27.46 4.27
C THR A 45 10.55 28.94 4.63
N GLN A 46 9.34 29.45 4.90
CA GLN A 46 9.11 30.81 5.38
C GLN A 46 9.81 31.06 6.72
N ALA A 47 9.69 30.13 7.67
CA ALA A 47 10.38 30.23 8.97
C ALA A 47 11.90 30.23 8.80
N LYS A 48 12.45 29.33 7.96
CA LYS A 48 13.89 29.27 7.67
C LYS A 48 14.41 30.57 7.05
N ALA A 49 13.67 31.12 6.08
CA ALA A 49 14.02 32.37 5.43
C ALA A 49 14.04 33.54 6.43
N LEU A 50 13.01 33.63 7.30
CA LEU A 50 12.95 34.65 8.37
C LEU A 50 14.10 34.54 9.39
N ASP A 51 14.50 33.32 9.74
CA ASP A 51 15.63 33.09 10.67
C ASP A 51 16.95 33.53 10.04
N ILE A 52 17.18 33.23 8.77
CA ILE A 52 18.38 33.66 8.05
C ILE A 52 18.38 35.17 7.90
N ALA A 53 17.30 35.79 7.42
CA ALA A 53 17.17 37.24 7.26
C ALA A 53 17.39 37.95 8.60
N GLY A 54 16.78 37.44 9.67
CA GLY A 54 16.97 37.98 11.02
C GLY A 54 18.39 37.87 11.56
N THR A 55 19.07 36.77 11.28
CA THR A 55 20.47 36.55 11.69
C THR A 55 21.40 37.51 10.96
N ILE A 56 21.23 37.65 9.66
CA ILE A 56 22.00 38.59 8.83
C ILE A 56 21.71 40.05 9.27
N SER A 57 20.45 40.41 9.50
CA SER A 57 20.06 41.71 10.00
C SER A 57 20.75 42.04 11.36
N ALA A 58 20.74 41.09 12.30
CA ALA A 58 21.41 41.27 13.59
C ALA A 58 22.93 41.43 13.43
N PHE A 59 23.54 40.67 12.53
CA PHE A 59 24.96 40.79 12.22
C PHE A 59 25.30 42.18 11.65
N LEU A 60 24.54 42.71 10.69
CA LEU A 60 24.74 44.02 10.12
C LEU A 60 24.41 45.16 11.10
N THR A 61 23.43 44.95 12.00
CA THR A 61 23.12 45.89 13.09
C THR A 61 24.30 46.04 14.07
N ASN A 62 25.07 44.99 14.32
CA ASN A 62 26.29 45.08 15.14
C ASN A 62 27.41 45.92 14.46
N ASP A 63 27.42 45.98 13.13
CA ASP A 63 28.38 46.75 12.34
C ASP A 63 27.69 47.92 11.59
N ILE A 64 26.70 48.53 12.26
CA ILE A 64 25.78 49.49 11.65
C ILE A 64 26.48 50.75 11.10
N GLU A 65 27.59 51.17 11.67
CA GLU A 65 28.32 52.33 11.18
C GLU A 65 28.88 52.13 9.79
N ARG A 66 29.51 50.98 9.55
CA ARG A 66 30.06 50.64 8.23
C ARG A 66 28.94 50.41 7.22
N TYR A 67 27.85 49.74 7.61
CA TYR A 67 26.71 49.53 6.73
C TYR A 67 26.02 50.84 6.37
N ARG A 68 25.84 51.75 7.34
CA ARG A 68 25.26 53.09 7.10
C ARG A 68 26.15 53.90 6.14
N MET A 69 27.47 53.91 6.32
CA MET A 69 28.41 54.59 5.43
C MET A 69 28.29 54.06 4.02
N LEU A 70 28.24 52.71 3.84
CA LEU A 70 28.04 52.08 2.53
C LEU A 70 26.69 52.46 1.94
N SER A 71 25.58 52.38 2.66
CA SER A 71 24.23 52.67 2.15
C SER A 71 24.03 54.14 1.72
N GLN A 72 24.78 55.06 2.30
CA GLN A 72 24.75 56.49 1.99
C GLN A 72 25.72 56.92 0.89
N THR A 73 26.61 56.03 0.48
CA THR A 73 27.57 56.26 -0.61
C THR A 73 26.83 56.38 -1.94
N ALA A 74 27.14 57.40 -2.75
CA ALA A 74 26.56 57.57 -4.07
C ALA A 74 27.19 56.65 -5.10
N ASP A 75 28.52 56.53 -5.10
CA ASP A 75 29.28 55.69 -6.03
C ASP A 75 30.32 54.87 -5.29
N LEU A 76 30.43 53.59 -5.63
CA LEU A 76 31.43 52.68 -5.10
C LEU A 76 32.76 52.81 -5.83
N VAL A 77 33.73 53.49 -5.17
CA VAL A 77 35.07 53.72 -5.73
C VAL A 77 36.07 52.68 -5.20
N SER A 78 36.69 51.96 -6.12
CA SER A 78 37.71 50.93 -5.78
C SER A 78 38.83 51.52 -4.89
N GLY A 79 39.20 50.75 -3.82
CA GLY A 79 40.25 51.12 -2.88
C GLY A 79 39.76 51.92 -1.66
N THR A 80 38.51 52.36 -1.62
CA THR A 80 37.91 53.04 -0.44
C THR A 80 37.59 52.05 0.69
N ALA A 81 37.25 52.54 1.85
CA ALA A 81 36.85 51.71 2.98
C ALA A 81 35.49 51.04 2.72
N GLU A 82 34.58 51.79 2.09
CA GLU A 82 33.22 51.35 1.66
C GLU A 82 33.33 50.21 0.64
N TYR A 83 34.19 50.33 -0.35
CA TYR A 83 34.44 49.32 -1.37
C TYR A 83 34.96 47.99 -0.73
N ARG A 84 35.94 48.07 0.19
CA ARG A 84 36.46 46.88 0.89
C ARG A 84 35.39 46.25 1.76
N TYR A 85 34.55 47.00 2.41
CA TYR A 85 33.43 46.51 3.21
C TYR A 85 32.39 45.84 2.33
N TYR A 86 32.05 46.40 1.19
CA TYR A 86 31.15 45.83 0.17
C TYR A 86 31.68 44.47 -0.31
N GLU A 87 32.93 44.37 -0.75
CA GLU A 87 33.51 43.11 -1.19
C GLU A 87 33.50 42.06 -0.10
N GLN A 88 33.80 42.42 1.12
CA GLN A 88 33.78 41.52 2.25
C GLN A 88 32.36 40.99 2.52
N MET A 89 31.35 41.87 2.55
CA MET A 89 29.98 41.49 2.86
C MET A 89 29.33 40.66 1.75
N THR A 90 29.53 41.03 0.49
CA THR A 90 29.03 40.24 -0.65
C THR A 90 29.63 38.84 -0.67
N SER A 91 30.90 38.68 -0.31
CA SER A 91 31.54 37.35 -0.15
C SER A 91 30.90 36.55 0.99
N ILE A 92 30.58 37.17 2.12
CA ILE A 92 29.91 36.52 3.25
C ILE A 92 28.48 36.11 2.82
N PHE A 93 27.74 36.98 2.16
CA PHE A 93 26.38 36.71 1.70
C PHE A 93 26.36 35.52 0.72
N ARG A 94 27.34 35.47 -0.21
CA ARG A 94 27.48 34.32 -1.13
C ARG A 94 27.74 33.02 -0.37
N SER A 95 28.62 33.04 0.63
CA SER A 95 28.89 31.85 1.44
C SER A 95 27.65 31.39 2.23
N ILE A 96 26.83 32.33 2.74
CA ILE A 96 25.57 32.00 3.42
C ILE A 96 24.57 31.45 2.41
N LYS A 97 24.42 32.07 1.24
CA LYS A 97 23.56 31.61 0.16
C LYS A 97 23.88 30.17 -0.23
N ASP A 98 25.14 29.88 -0.52
CA ASP A 98 25.61 28.56 -0.94
C ASP A 98 25.39 27.46 0.12
N SER A 99 25.41 27.85 1.41
CA SER A 99 25.20 26.90 2.53
C SER A 99 23.74 26.72 2.95
N SER A 100 22.85 27.62 2.52
CA SER A 100 21.47 27.69 3.04
C SER A 100 20.38 27.22 2.06
N ASP A 101 20.74 26.87 0.83
CA ASP A 101 19.82 26.64 -0.30
C ASP A 101 18.95 27.86 -0.67
N ALA A 102 19.26 29.04 -0.18
CA ALA A 102 18.59 30.27 -0.61
C ALA A 102 18.92 30.57 -2.08
N ALA A 103 17.93 31.10 -2.81
CA ALA A 103 18.14 31.53 -4.19
C ALA A 103 18.93 32.84 -4.22
N PHE A 104 18.49 33.82 -3.44
CA PHE A 104 19.17 35.11 -3.29
C PHE A 104 19.24 35.52 -1.82
N ILE A 105 20.29 36.28 -1.49
CA ILE A 105 20.46 36.97 -0.21
C ILE A 105 21.00 38.36 -0.54
N PHE A 106 20.23 39.38 -0.20
CA PHE A 106 20.55 40.75 -0.56
C PHE A 106 20.16 41.75 0.54
N THR A 107 20.58 43.00 0.38
CA THR A 107 20.05 44.12 1.18
C THR A 107 19.69 45.24 0.28
N THR A 108 18.61 45.94 0.66
CA THR A 108 18.10 47.14 -0.02
C THR A 108 18.04 48.31 0.92
N LYS A 109 18.00 49.50 0.33
CA LYS A 109 17.71 50.75 1.03
C LYS A 109 16.47 51.42 0.42
N TYR A 110 15.69 52.05 1.28
CA TYR A 110 14.48 52.78 0.91
C TYR A 110 14.79 54.01 0.00
N ILE A 111 14.09 54.14 -1.13
CA ILE A 111 14.06 55.33 -1.96
C ILE A 111 12.70 56.04 -1.82
N ASP A 112 11.63 55.37 -2.17
CA ASP A 112 10.25 55.81 -2.03
C ASP A 112 9.30 54.63 -1.82
N GLU A 113 7.97 54.86 -1.80
CA GLU A 113 6.99 53.79 -1.56
C GLU A 113 6.90 52.74 -2.69
N GLN A 114 7.51 52.98 -3.84
CA GLN A 114 7.44 52.10 -5.01
C GLN A 114 8.79 51.50 -5.39
N THR A 115 9.88 52.13 -4.90
CA THR A 115 11.23 51.74 -5.33
C THR A 115 12.21 51.64 -4.16
N ASP A 116 13.13 50.76 -4.29
CA ASP A 116 14.28 50.56 -3.43
C ASP A 116 15.59 50.53 -4.24
N ALA A 117 16.72 50.44 -3.58
CA ALA A 117 18.00 50.26 -4.25
C ALA A 117 18.84 49.20 -3.54
N TYR A 118 19.46 48.30 -4.31
CA TYR A 118 20.36 47.31 -3.81
C TYR A 118 21.61 47.91 -3.15
N VAL A 119 21.98 47.39 -1.96
CA VAL A 119 23.21 47.78 -1.26
C VAL A 119 24.21 46.62 -1.26
N LEU A 120 23.75 45.40 -0.97
CA LEU A 120 24.57 44.19 -1.00
C LEU A 120 23.81 43.12 -1.76
N ASP A 121 24.54 42.30 -2.55
CA ASP A 121 24.00 41.15 -3.22
C ASP A 121 24.98 39.96 -3.12
N GLY A 122 24.48 38.84 -2.67
CA GLY A 122 25.24 37.58 -2.53
C GLY A 122 25.42 36.79 -3.83
N GLU A 123 24.91 37.31 -4.98
CA GLU A 123 25.05 36.64 -6.28
C GLU A 123 26.48 36.81 -6.84
N ASP A 124 26.89 35.94 -7.78
CA ASP A 124 28.14 36.07 -8.48
C ASP A 124 28.09 37.34 -9.36
N PRO A 125 29.04 38.30 -9.28
CA PRO A 125 29.06 39.48 -10.13
C PRO A 125 29.10 39.20 -11.64
N LYS A 126 29.37 37.95 -12.04
CA LYS A 126 29.35 37.50 -13.44
C LYS A 126 27.99 36.91 -13.87
N SER A 127 27.10 36.70 -12.92
CA SER A 127 25.76 36.21 -13.18
C SER A 127 24.87 37.28 -13.77
N ASP A 128 24.04 36.91 -14.73
CA ASP A 128 22.98 37.81 -15.28
C ASP A 128 21.92 38.16 -14.22
N LEU A 129 21.90 37.47 -13.08
CA LEU A 129 20.99 37.69 -11.98
C LEU A 129 21.61 38.55 -10.85
N PHE A 130 22.81 39.06 -11.05
CA PHE A 130 23.48 39.93 -10.07
C PHE A 130 22.91 41.35 -10.10
N SER A 131 22.55 41.88 -8.93
CA SER A 131 22.09 43.22 -8.75
C SER A 131 23.23 44.14 -8.28
N PRO A 132 23.80 44.99 -9.17
CA PRO A 132 24.87 45.90 -8.80
C PRO A 132 24.46 46.91 -7.70
N PHE A 133 25.46 47.36 -6.94
CA PHE A 133 25.26 48.41 -5.94
C PHE A 133 24.55 49.63 -6.54
N GLY A 134 23.45 50.06 -5.89
CA GLY A 134 22.67 51.23 -6.32
C GLY A 134 21.69 50.97 -7.46
N SER A 135 21.58 49.71 -7.99
CA SER A 135 20.53 49.38 -8.94
C SER A 135 19.15 49.49 -8.27
N ILE A 136 18.21 50.07 -8.99
CA ILE A 136 16.84 50.34 -8.52
C ILE A 136 15.94 49.19 -8.91
N ASP A 137 15.09 48.78 -7.98
CA ASP A 137 14.05 47.75 -8.22
C ASP A 137 12.68 48.26 -7.73
N THR A 138 11.65 47.50 -8.07
CA THR A 138 10.28 47.73 -7.60
C THR A 138 10.10 47.15 -6.23
N MET A 139 9.72 47.97 -5.26
CA MET A 139 9.56 47.55 -3.87
C MET A 139 8.36 46.60 -3.72
N ASN A 140 8.62 45.43 -3.13
CA ASN A 140 7.57 44.46 -2.81
C ASN A 140 6.72 44.98 -1.62
N PRO A 141 5.39 44.75 -1.60
CA PRO A 141 4.53 45.14 -0.49
C PRO A 141 4.97 44.64 0.89
N THR A 142 5.53 43.44 0.97
CA THR A 142 6.06 42.83 2.21
C THR A 142 7.34 43.52 2.67
N GLU A 143 8.16 43.93 1.73
CA GLU A 143 9.36 44.75 2.00
C GLU A 143 8.98 46.16 2.50
N LEU A 144 8.03 46.85 1.80
CA LEU A 144 7.50 48.15 2.23
C LEU A 144 6.94 48.06 3.67
N TYR A 145 6.18 47.00 3.98
CA TYR A 145 5.70 46.79 5.35
C TYR A 145 6.86 46.67 6.34
N THR A 146 7.97 45.99 5.98
CA THR A 146 9.15 45.89 6.84
C THR A 146 9.84 47.25 7.06
N PHE A 147 9.95 48.09 6.01
CA PHE A 147 10.46 49.46 6.14
C PHE A 147 9.57 50.34 7.01
N GLN A 148 8.26 50.29 6.83
CA GLN A 148 7.30 51.13 7.56
C GLN A 148 7.17 50.76 9.04
N THR A 149 7.15 49.43 9.35
CA THR A 149 6.86 48.95 10.69
C THR A 149 8.11 48.60 11.50
N GLY A 150 9.20 48.33 10.81
CA GLY A 150 10.41 47.76 11.42
C GLY A 150 10.22 46.34 11.98
N LEU A 151 9.21 45.61 11.52
CA LEU A 151 9.00 44.21 11.87
C LEU A 151 9.52 43.31 10.76
N ARG A 152 9.93 42.11 11.11
CA ARG A 152 10.24 41.05 10.15
C ARG A 152 8.96 40.61 9.47
N ALA A 153 9.01 40.34 8.18
CA ALA A 153 7.89 39.84 7.41
C ALA A 153 8.35 38.77 6.38
N VAL A 154 7.42 37.97 5.93
CA VAL A 154 7.67 36.99 4.87
C VAL A 154 6.49 37.03 3.89
N SER A 155 6.78 36.98 2.61
CA SER A 155 5.75 36.93 1.57
C SER A 155 5.16 35.51 1.45
N ASP A 156 3.98 35.41 0.84
CA ASP A 156 3.56 34.16 0.21
C ASP A 156 4.44 33.90 -1.03
N LEU A 157 4.15 32.82 -1.75
CA LEU A 157 4.81 32.59 -3.04
C LEU A 157 4.30 33.62 -4.05
N GLU A 158 5.13 34.60 -4.38
CA GLU A 158 4.83 35.70 -5.31
C GLU A 158 5.59 35.49 -6.61
N ASP A 159 4.95 35.84 -7.73
CA ASP A 159 5.53 35.73 -9.07
C ASP A 159 5.99 37.15 -9.51
N ASP A 160 7.31 37.35 -9.53
CA ASP A 160 7.92 38.57 -9.99
C ASP A 160 8.23 38.48 -11.50
N PRO A 161 7.81 39.44 -12.32
CA PRO A 161 8.05 39.43 -13.78
C PRO A 161 9.53 39.39 -14.19
N ASN A 162 10.43 39.90 -13.35
CA ASN A 162 11.86 39.98 -13.63
C ASN A 162 12.64 38.79 -13.06
N TRP A 163 12.23 38.31 -11.89
CA TRP A 163 13.00 37.38 -11.08
C TRP A 163 12.38 35.98 -10.99
N GLY A 164 11.09 35.82 -11.36
CA GLY A 164 10.34 34.59 -11.25
C GLY A 164 9.59 34.47 -9.91
N ALA A 165 9.19 33.27 -9.54
CA ALA A 165 8.38 33.02 -8.35
C ALA A 165 9.24 32.71 -7.13
N TYR A 166 9.10 33.48 -6.05
CA TYR A 166 9.86 33.35 -4.81
C TYR A 166 8.99 33.51 -3.58
N ILE A 167 9.46 32.92 -2.46
CA ILE A 167 9.08 33.29 -1.09
C ILE A 167 10.24 34.15 -0.57
N THR A 168 9.96 35.41 -0.24
CA THR A 168 10.97 36.34 0.29
C THR A 168 10.70 36.67 1.73
N ALA A 169 11.70 36.52 2.57
CA ALA A 169 11.68 36.99 3.94
C ALA A 169 12.48 38.29 4.07
N TYR A 170 11.89 39.25 4.75
CA TYR A 170 12.49 40.53 4.99
C TYR A 170 12.76 40.77 6.47
N ALA A 171 13.95 41.34 6.80
CA ALA A 171 14.33 41.73 8.16
C ALA A 171 14.95 43.11 8.18
N PRO A 172 14.49 44.05 9.03
CA PRO A 172 14.99 45.42 9.06
C PRO A 172 16.38 45.52 9.69
N ILE A 173 17.26 46.30 9.09
CA ILE A 173 18.56 46.66 9.65
C ILE A 173 18.38 47.98 10.39
N LYS A 174 18.39 47.97 11.72
CA LYS A 174 18.09 49.11 12.57
C LYS A 174 19.35 49.70 13.18
N ASP A 175 19.48 51.01 13.15
CA ASP A 175 20.45 51.66 13.97
C ASP A 175 19.98 51.66 15.45
N TRP A 176 20.75 51.06 16.33
CA TRP A 176 20.41 50.95 17.75
C TRP A 176 20.40 52.29 18.50
N ARG A 177 20.96 53.35 17.92
CA ARG A 177 21.09 54.69 18.56
C ARG A 177 19.81 55.52 18.39
N ASP A 178 19.19 55.48 17.22
CA ASP A 178 18.04 56.30 16.89
C ASP A 178 16.81 55.49 16.39
N HIS A 179 16.96 54.18 16.36
CA HIS A 179 15.96 53.19 15.89
C HIS A 179 15.54 53.39 14.43
N THR A 180 16.30 54.17 13.66
CA THR A 180 16.02 54.33 12.22
C THR A 180 16.33 53.04 11.47
N ILE A 181 15.52 52.77 10.43
CA ILE A 181 15.75 51.63 9.54
C ILE A 181 16.70 52.12 8.42
N VAL A 182 17.91 51.54 8.40
CA VAL A 182 18.95 51.92 7.42
C VAL A 182 18.84 51.07 6.13
N GLY A 183 18.25 49.93 6.21
CA GLY A 183 18.02 49.01 5.10
C GLY A 183 17.22 47.80 5.53
N VAL A 184 16.98 46.90 4.60
CA VAL A 184 16.28 45.64 4.81
C VAL A 184 17.12 44.51 4.22
N VAL A 185 17.19 43.37 4.91
CA VAL A 185 17.75 42.13 4.38
C VAL A 185 16.63 41.37 3.70
N GLY A 186 16.82 40.93 2.46
CA GLY A 186 15.97 40.00 1.73
C GLY A 186 16.63 38.60 1.62
N VAL A 187 15.84 37.56 1.79
CA VAL A 187 16.23 36.16 1.59
C VAL A 187 15.17 35.43 0.80
N ASP A 188 15.54 34.95 -0.38
CA ASP A 188 14.63 34.33 -1.35
C ASP A 188 14.79 32.83 -1.41
N TYR A 189 13.67 32.14 -1.48
CA TYR A 189 13.57 30.73 -1.85
C TYR A 189 12.73 30.58 -3.11
N SER A 190 13.31 30.01 -4.17
CA SER A 190 12.63 29.89 -5.47
C SER A 190 11.48 28.88 -5.47
N ALA A 191 10.51 29.09 -6.35
CA ALA A 191 9.43 28.14 -6.62
C ALA A 191 9.98 26.77 -7.06
N ASP A 192 11.08 26.75 -7.84
CA ASP A 192 11.72 25.51 -8.30
C ASP A 192 12.25 24.68 -7.13
N TYR A 193 12.90 25.33 -6.16
CA TYR A 193 13.34 24.65 -4.93
C TYR A 193 12.16 24.01 -4.19
N LEU A 194 11.07 24.77 -4.03
CA LEU A 194 9.83 24.29 -3.39
C LEU A 194 9.21 23.14 -4.18
N GLN A 195 9.17 23.23 -5.49
CA GLN A 195 8.61 22.20 -6.38
C GLN A 195 9.41 20.90 -6.30
N LEU A 196 10.73 20.97 -6.39
CA LEU A 196 11.59 19.80 -6.30
C LEU A 196 11.46 19.10 -4.94
N ARG A 197 11.44 19.88 -3.85
CA ARG A 197 11.25 19.36 -2.49
C ARG A 197 9.86 18.73 -2.33
N HIS A 198 8.81 19.38 -2.85
CA HIS A 198 7.45 18.85 -2.84
C HIS A 198 7.33 17.54 -3.64
N GLN A 199 7.93 17.45 -4.82
CA GLN A 199 7.92 16.24 -5.63
C GLN A 199 8.57 15.06 -4.90
N ARG A 200 9.72 15.26 -4.24
CA ARG A 200 10.40 14.20 -3.46
C ARG A 200 9.50 13.67 -2.34
N ILE A 201 8.89 14.56 -1.56
CA ILE A 201 7.97 14.18 -0.46
C ILE A 201 6.75 13.45 -1.03
N THR A 202 6.17 13.93 -2.11
CA THR A 202 5.01 13.32 -2.77
C THR A 202 5.31 11.90 -3.26
N ILE A 203 6.47 11.68 -3.86
CA ILE A 203 6.91 10.35 -4.31
C ILE A 203 7.03 9.39 -3.11
N ILE A 204 7.68 9.83 -2.02
CA ILE A 204 7.81 9.01 -0.79
C ILE A 204 6.42 8.65 -0.23
N LEU A 205 5.50 9.60 -0.17
CA LEU A 205 4.14 9.37 0.30
C LEU A 205 3.37 8.39 -0.59
N ILE A 206 3.48 8.52 -1.92
CA ILE A 206 2.84 7.61 -2.88
C ILE A 206 3.34 6.17 -2.67
N PHE A 207 4.67 5.97 -2.60
CA PHE A 207 5.22 4.64 -2.35
C PHE A 207 4.84 4.09 -0.97
N GLY A 208 4.82 4.94 0.07
CA GLY A 208 4.38 4.58 1.41
C GLY A 208 2.93 4.10 1.44
N PHE A 209 2.02 4.85 0.82
CA PHE A 209 0.60 4.46 0.72
C PHE A 209 0.38 3.22 -0.14
N ALA A 210 1.10 3.08 -1.26
CA ALA A 210 1.03 1.89 -2.11
C ALA A 210 1.48 0.64 -1.34
N PHE A 211 2.58 0.72 -0.59
CA PHE A 211 3.06 -0.35 0.28
C PHE A 211 2.03 -0.70 1.38
N PHE A 212 1.43 0.30 2.00
CA PHE A 212 0.40 0.11 3.03
C PHE A 212 -0.85 -0.60 2.48
N ILE A 213 -1.33 -0.19 1.29
CA ILE A 213 -2.44 -0.86 0.60
C ILE A 213 -2.08 -2.33 0.32
N PHE A 214 -0.88 -2.59 -0.17
CA PHE A 214 -0.40 -3.94 -0.45
C PHE A 214 -0.41 -4.83 0.80
N VAL A 215 0.16 -4.36 1.91
CA VAL A 215 0.24 -5.12 3.17
C VAL A 215 -1.15 -5.41 3.74
N ILE A 216 -2.03 -4.42 3.80
CA ILE A 216 -3.41 -4.62 4.30
C ILE A 216 -4.18 -5.60 3.41
N THR A 217 -4.10 -5.43 2.09
CA THR A 217 -4.82 -6.30 1.15
C THR A 217 -4.34 -7.75 1.27
N LEU A 218 -3.03 -7.96 1.34
CA LEU A 218 -2.45 -9.29 1.52
C LEU A 218 -2.89 -9.91 2.84
N SER A 219 -2.88 -9.13 3.93
CA SER A 219 -3.30 -9.58 5.26
C SER A 219 -4.78 -9.99 5.29
N LEU A 220 -5.66 -9.14 4.77
CA LEU A 220 -7.09 -9.46 4.67
C LEU A 220 -7.35 -10.68 3.80
N TYR A 221 -6.65 -10.79 2.67
CA TYR A 221 -6.77 -11.92 1.76
C TYR A 221 -6.39 -13.24 2.45
N THR A 222 -5.25 -13.27 3.17
CA THR A 222 -4.82 -14.49 3.90
C THR A 222 -5.77 -14.86 5.03
N ILE A 223 -6.30 -13.88 5.77
CA ILE A 223 -7.31 -14.11 6.81
C ILE A 223 -8.57 -14.71 6.21
N ILE A 224 -9.11 -14.13 5.15
CA ILE A 224 -10.33 -14.63 4.50
C ILE A 224 -10.13 -16.05 3.95
N LEU A 225 -8.96 -16.32 3.32
CA LEU A 225 -8.65 -17.69 2.85
C LEU A 225 -8.55 -18.68 4.02
N SER A 226 -7.94 -18.27 5.13
CA SER A 226 -7.85 -19.12 6.32
C SER A 226 -9.23 -19.47 6.88
N ILE A 227 -10.11 -18.46 7.01
CA ILE A 227 -11.49 -18.66 7.46
C ILE A 227 -12.25 -19.56 6.48
N TYR A 228 -12.12 -19.32 5.17
CA TYR A 228 -12.76 -20.13 4.15
C TYR A 228 -12.30 -21.60 4.22
N ASN A 229 -10.99 -21.86 4.34
CA ASN A 229 -10.44 -23.20 4.41
C ASN A 229 -10.94 -23.93 5.67
N ARG A 230 -10.86 -23.31 6.85
CA ARG A 230 -11.37 -23.90 8.11
C ARG A 230 -12.86 -24.22 8.03
N ALA A 231 -13.64 -23.42 7.31
CA ALA A 231 -15.07 -23.63 7.19
C ALA A 231 -15.46 -24.73 6.17
N ASN A 232 -14.59 -25.08 5.23
CA ASN A 232 -14.93 -25.95 4.09
C ASN A 232 -14.03 -27.18 3.89
N ILE A 233 -12.91 -27.28 4.64
CA ILE A 233 -11.94 -28.36 4.53
C ILE A 233 -11.89 -29.14 5.85
N ASP A 234 -11.79 -30.48 5.78
CA ASP A 234 -11.50 -31.31 6.93
C ASP A 234 -10.01 -31.25 7.26
N GLU A 235 -9.67 -30.93 8.52
CA GLU A 235 -8.27 -30.71 8.94
C GLU A 235 -7.40 -31.98 8.87
N LEU A 236 -7.99 -33.15 9.10
CA LEU A 236 -7.25 -34.40 9.10
C LEU A 236 -6.92 -34.89 7.69
N THR A 237 -7.93 -34.92 6.82
CA THR A 237 -7.85 -35.53 5.48
C THR A 237 -7.57 -34.56 4.38
N GLN A 238 -7.72 -33.25 4.62
CA GLN A 238 -7.61 -32.18 3.64
C GLN A 238 -8.64 -32.28 2.49
N LEU A 239 -9.65 -33.14 2.63
CA LEU A 239 -10.82 -33.18 1.75
C LEU A 239 -11.81 -32.08 2.09
N GLY A 240 -12.80 -31.85 1.22
CA GLY A 240 -13.97 -31.06 1.59
C GLY A 240 -14.67 -31.67 2.80
N ASN A 241 -15.18 -30.83 3.73
CA ASN A 241 -15.99 -31.33 4.85
C ASN A 241 -17.48 -31.44 4.45
N LYS A 242 -18.33 -31.91 5.37
CA LYS A 242 -19.78 -32.05 5.17
C LYS A 242 -20.46 -30.78 4.65
N ARG A 243 -20.02 -29.61 5.13
CA ARG A 243 -20.58 -28.31 4.66
C ARG A 243 -20.22 -28.07 3.18
N SER A 244 -18.99 -28.35 2.81
CA SER A 244 -18.53 -28.26 1.43
C SER A 244 -19.25 -29.27 0.53
N PHE A 245 -19.48 -30.50 1.02
CA PHE A 245 -20.27 -31.51 0.32
C PHE A 245 -21.67 -31.01 -0.02
N ASN A 246 -22.44 -30.56 0.98
CA ASN A 246 -23.83 -30.11 0.77
C ASN A 246 -23.91 -28.97 -0.27
N ARG A 247 -22.97 -28.03 -0.22
CA ARG A 247 -22.90 -26.93 -1.18
C ARG A 247 -22.57 -27.46 -2.59
N THR A 248 -21.57 -28.30 -2.73
CA THR A 248 -21.15 -28.82 -4.03
C THR A 248 -22.22 -29.71 -4.65
N LEU A 249 -22.93 -30.49 -3.82
CA LEU A 249 -24.06 -31.31 -4.28
C LEU A 249 -25.17 -30.44 -4.87
N ALA A 250 -25.54 -29.35 -4.19
CA ALA A 250 -26.54 -28.40 -4.69
C ALA A 250 -26.11 -27.72 -6.00
N ASP A 251 -24.83 -27.32 -6.09
CA ASP A 251 -24.27 -26.71 -7.31
C ASP A 251 -24.30 -27.68 -8.50
N ILE A 252 -23.88 -28.95 -8.30
CA ILE A 252 -23.86 -29.99 -9.33
C ILE A 252 -25.28 -30.37 -9.77
N ALA A 253 -26.21 -30.53 -8.85
CA ALA A 253 -27.59 -30.82 -9.15
C ALA A 253 -28.24 -29.69 -9.98
N SER A 254 -27.98 -28.43 -9.64
CA SER A 254 -28.43 -27.27 -10.41
C SER A 254 -27.86 -27.26 -11.83
N GLU A 255 -26.58 -27.58 -12.00
CA GLU A 255 -25.92 -27.65 -13.30
C GLU A 255 -26.42 -28.84 -14.12
N ALA A 256 -26.60 -30.02 -13.50
CA ALA A 256 -27.16 -31.21 -14.11
C ALA A 256 -28.58 -30.96 -14.67
N LYS A 257 -29.43 -30.30 -13.88
CA LYS A 257 -30.78 -29.89 -14.32
C LYS A 257 -30.74 -28.96 -15.51
N LYS A 258 -29.83 -27.98 -15.52
CA LYS A 258 -29.68 -27.02 -16.67
C LYS A 258 -29.25 -27.71 -17.95
N HIS A 259 -28.37 -28.70 -17.88
CA HIS A 259 -27.80 -29.38 -19.05
C HIS A 259 -28.45 -30.75 -19.34
N ARG A 260 -29.44 -31.16 -18.54
CA ARG A 260 -30.10 -32.49 -18.62
C ARG A 260 -29.12 -33.67 -18.57
N ASN A 261 -28.09 -33.49 -17.72
CA ASN A 261 -27.09 -34.54 -17.51
C ASN A 261 -27.40 -35.28 -16.20
N SER A 262 -27.06 -36.57 -16.13
CA SER A 262 -27.02 -37.27 -14.85
C SER A 262 -25.74 -36.97 -14.08
N PHE A 263 -25.76 -37.16 -12.77
CA PHE A 263 -24.61 -37.20 -11.93
C PHE A 263 -24.78 -38.34 -10.92
N SER A 264 -23.69 -38.78 -10.28
CA SER A 264 -23.77 -39.86 -9.31
C SER A 264 -23.17 -39.44 -7.96
N LEU A 265 -23.77 -39.95 -6.90
CA LEU A 265 -23.31 -39.78 -5.53
C LEU A 265 -22.87 -41.15 -4.99
N LEU A 266 -21.65 -41.20 -4.44
CA LEU A 266 -21.11 -42.34 -3.70
C LEU A 266 -20.99 -41.96 -2.23
N MET A 267 -21.60 -42.75 -1.34
CA MET A 267 -21.36 -42.69 0.11
C MET A 267 -20.47 -43.87 0.50
N LEU A 268 -19.43 -43.59 1.25
CA LEU A 268 -18.39 -44.55 1.58
C LEU A 268 -18.18 -44.61 3.10
N ASP A 269 -17.80 -45.76 3.59
CA ASP A 269 -17.45 -45.96 4.99
C ASP A 269 -16.29 -46.96 5.09
N VAL A 270 -15.39 -46.75 6.04
CA VAL A 270 -14.21 -47.60 6.27
C VAL A 270 -14.60 -48.80 7.08
N ASP A 271 -14.49 -50.00 6.49
CA ASP A 271 -14.87 -51.23 7.14
C ASP A 271 -14.02 -51.47 8.40
N GLN A 272 -14.69 -51.87 9.49
CA GLN A 272 -14.07 -52.19 10.77
C GLN A 272 -13.18 -51.07 11.37
N PHE A 273 -13.41 -49.80 11.02
CA PHE A 273 -12.57 -48.65 11.47
C PHE A 273 -12.48 -48.58 13.01
N LYS A 274 -13.57 -48.87 13.70
CA LYS A 274 -13.56 -48.93 15.17
C LYS A 274 -12.59 -50.03 15.68
N ALA A 275 -12.57 -51.21 15.08
CA ALA A 275 -11.65 -52.29 15.47
C ALA A 275 -10.18 -51.90 15.19
N ILE A 276 -9.92 -51.15 14.11
CA ILE A 276 -8.59 -50.61 13.83
C ILE A 276 -8.16 -49.65 14.96
N ASN A 277 -9.03 -48.73 15.36
CA ASN A 277 -8.74 -47.81 16.45
C ASN A 277 -8.53 -48.51 17.79
N ASP A 278 -9.38 -49.48 18.09
CA ASP A 278 -9.32 -50.23 19.35
C ASP A 278 -8.05 -51.11 19.46
N SER A 279 -7.57 -51.63 18.31
CA SER A 279 -6.40 -52.52 18.26
C SER A 279 -5.07 -51.79 18.11
N HIS A 280 -5.04 -50.70 17.30
CA HIS A 280 -3.80 -50.01 16.88
C HIS A 280 -3.73 -48.54 17.33
N GLY A 281 -4.77 -48.05 18.04
CA GLY A 281 -4.86 -46.71 18.57
C GLY A 281 -5.33 -45.67 17.54
N HIS A 282 -5.84 -44.53 18.01
CA HIS A 282 -6.41 -43.45 17.18
C HIS A 282 -5.42 -42.84 16.21
N LEU A 283 -4.12 -42.80 16.55
CA LEU A 283 -3.10 -42.26 15.62
C LEU A 283 -2.96 -43.11 14.36
N THR A 284 -3.11 -44.46 14.49
CA THR A 284 -3.13 -45.38 13.34
C THR A 284 -4.42 -45.17 12.52
N GLY A 285 -5.58 -45.01 13.18
CA GLY A 285 -6.83 -44.68 12.51
C GLY A 285 -6.73 -43.38 11.70
N ASP A 286 -6.12 -42.35 12.27
CA ASP A 286 -5.87 -41.06 11.55
C ASP A 286 -4.99 -41.27 10.31
N LYS A 287 -3.97 -42.14 10.36
CA LYS A 287 -3.15 -42.46 9.19
C LYS A 287 -3.97 -43.22 8.14
N VAL A 288 -4.80 -44.17 8.55
CA VAL A 288 -5.72 -44.88 7.64
C VAL A 288 -6.62 -43.90 6.91
N LEU A 289 -7.28 -42.99 7.62
CA LEU A 289 -8.15 -41.97 7.00
C LEU A 289 -7.40 -41.08 6.01
N LYS A 290 -6.17 -40.67 6.35
CA LYS A 290 -5.33 -39.85 5.43
C LYS A 290 -4.95 -40.62 4.16
N HIS A 291 -4.60 -41.92 4.27
CA HIS A 291 -4.25 -42.72 3.11
C HIS A 291 -5.46 -42.98 2.21
N ILE A 292 -6.61 -43.32 2.79
CA ILE A 292 -7.86 -43.49 2.04
C ILE A 292 -8.19 -42.15 1.33
N ALA A 293 -8.19 -41.02 2.03
CA ALA A 293 -8.46 -39.73 1.44
C ALA A 293 -7.54 -39.41 0.25
N LYS A 294 -6.25 -39.73 0.36
CA LYS A 294 -5.28 -39.53 -0.73
C LYS A 294 -5.58 -40.46 -1.90
N THR A 295 -5.90 -41.72 -1.65
CA THR A 295 -6.28 -42.70 -2.67
C THR A 295 -7.55 -42.26 -3.42
N LEU A 296 -8.60 -41.83 -2.70
CA LEU A 296 -9.82 -41.33 -3.29
C LEU A 296 -9.56 -40.12 -4.18
N GLN A 297 -8.64 -39.22 -3.82
CA GLN A 297 -8.29 -38.07 -4.65
C GLN A 297 -7.53 -38.43 -5.91
N LEU A 298 -6.62 -39.41 -5.85
CA LEU A 298 -5.77 -39.80 -6.97
C LEU A 298 -6.51 -40.69 -7.98
N GLY A 299 -7.45 -41.54 -7.50
CA GLY A 299 -8.25 -42.46 -8.31
C GLY A 299 -9.37 -41.77 -9.11
N LEU A 300 -9.56 -40.47 -8.97
CA LEU A 300 -10.66 -39.75 -9.63
C LEU A 300 -10.18 -38.74 -10.66
N ALA A 301 -10.85 -38.72 -11.82
CA ALA A 301 -10.67 -37.68 -12.81
C ALA A 301 -11.06 -36.28 -12.30
N TRP A 302 -11.85 -36.21 -11.24
CA TRP A 302 -12.29 -34.97 -10.59
C TRP A 302 -12.06 -35.00 -9.05
N PRO A 303 -10.83 -34.80 -8.57
CA PRO A 303 -10.46 -34.91 -7.16
C PRO A 303 -11.24 -33.98 -6.22
N LYS A 304 -11.81 -32.88 -6.73
CA LYS A 304 -12.61 -31.92 -5.94
C LYS A 304 -13.99 -32.43 -5.55
N GLY A 305 -14.40 -33.58 -6.06
CA GLY A 305 -15.64 -34.24 -5.70
C GLY A 305 -15.54 -35.13 -4.47
N CYS A 306 -14.41 -35.15 -3.76
CA CYS A 306 -14.21 -35.96 -2.56
C CYS A 306 -14.39 -35.17 -1.28
N PHE A 307 -15.12 -35.75 -0.34
CA PHE A 307 -15.45 -35.12 0.94
C PHE A 307 -15.33 -36.10 2.09
N ARG A 308 -14.93 -35.64 3.27
CA ARG A 308 -15.13 -36.35 4.50
C ARG A 308 -16.49 -35.94 5.08
N TYR A 309 -17.43 -36.86 5.08
CA TYR A 309 -18.81 -36.60 5.47
C TYR A 309 -19.02 -36.69 6.99
N GLY A 310 -18.31 -37.62 7.64
CA GLY A 310 -18.35 -37.86 9.09
C GLY A 310 -17.08 -38.58 9.56
N GLY A 311 -17.03 -39.09 10.74
CA GLY A 311 -15.87 -39.75 11.36
C GLY A 311 -15.02 -40.60 10.39
N ASP A 312 -15.51 -41.74 9.97
CA ASP A 312 -14.94 -42.69 9.00
C ASP A 312 -15.71 -42.73 7.69
N GLU A 313 -16.67 -41.77 7.49
CA GLU A 313 -17.49 -41.70 6.32
C GLU A 313 -16.95 -40.66 5.32
N PHE A 314 -16.95 -41.04 4.04
CA PHE A 314 -16.58 -40.20 2.92
C PHE A 314 -17.73 -40.09 1.91
N ALA A 315 -17.74 -39.05 1.12
CA ALA A 315 -18.68 -38.88 0.03
C ALA A 315 -17.94 -38.45 -1.25
N ILE A 316 -18.41 -38.93 -2.38
CA ILE A 316 -17.88 -38.57 -3.71
C ILE A 316 -19.05 -38.18 -4.60
N ILE A 317 -18.94 -36.99 -5.25
CA ILE A 317 -19.88 -36.52 -6.27
C ILE A 317 -19.20 -36.67 -7.60
N LEU A 318 -19.83 -37.37 -8.56
CA LEU A 318 -19.35 -37.59 -9.92
C LEU A 318 -20.23 -36.85 -10.92
N PRO A 319 -19.80 -35.65 -11.41
CA PRO A 319 -20.56 -34.90 -12.41
C PRO A 319 -20.60 -35.64 -13.76
N ALA A 320 -21.69 -35.51 -14.47
CA ALA A 320 -21.89 -36.12 -15.81
C ALA A 320 -21.54 -37.62 -15.84
N CYS A 321 -21.92 -38.32 -14.78
CA CYS A 321 -21.63 -39.75 -14.58
C CYS A 321 -22.95 -40.50 -14.30
N ASP A 322 -23.27 -41.45 -15.11
CA ASP A 322 -24.44 -42.34 -14.92
C ASP A 322 -24.16 -43.44 -13.90
N LEU A 323 -25.21 -44.18 -13.58
CA LEU A 323 -25.13 -45.27 -12.57
C LEU A 323 -24.12 -46.34 -12.96
N GLN A 324 -24.03 -46.71 -14.25
CA GLN A 324 -23.13 -47.75 -14.72
C GLN A 324 -21.66 -47.35 -14.62
N GLN A 325 -21.38 -46.10 -14.95
CA GLN A 325 -20.05 -45.54 -14.82
C GLN A 325 -19.65 -45.40 -13.35
N ALA A 326 -20.59 -44.97 -12.48
CA ALA A 326 -20.36 -44.86 -11.05
C ALA A 326 -20.05 -46.22 -10.39
N TYR A 327 -20.67 -47.32 -10.83
CA TYR A 327 -20.32 -48.66 -10.36
C TYR A 327 -18.91 -49.10 -10.78
N LYS A 328 -18.39 -48.67 -11.94
CA LYS A 328 -17.00 -48.94 -12.33
C LYS A 328 -16.05 -48.20 -11.42
N VAL A 329 -16.31 -46.87 -11.17
CA VAL A 329 -15.51 -46.07 -10.24
C VAL A 329 -15.53 -46.70 -8.84
N LYS A 330 -16.69 -47.15 -8.37
CA LYS A 330 -16.79 -47.88 -7.10
C LYS A 330 -15.81 -49.08 -7.01
N GLN A 331 -15.79 -49.94 -8.04
CA GLN A 331 -14.92 -51.12 -8.06
C GLN A 331 -13.43 -50.73 -8.07
N GLU A 332 -13.07 -49.75 -8.91
CA GLU A 332 -11.70 -49.22 -8.98
C GLU A 332 -11.23 -48.69 -7.64
N LEU A 333 -12.05 -47.89 -6.96
CA LEU A 333 -11.70 -47.34 -5.64
C LEU A 333 -11.57 -48.41 -4.55
N GLN A 334 -12.41 -49.45 -4.59
CA GLN A 334 -12.30 -50.55 -3.65
C GLN A 334 -11.00 -51.34 -3.82
N GLU A 335 -10.57 -51.59 -5.06
CA GLU A 335 -9.30 -52.26 -5.33
C GLU A 335 -8.11 -51.38 -4.98
N GLU A 336 -8.17 -50.09 -5.27
CA GLU A 336 -7.11 -49.14 -4.89
C GLU A 336 -6.95 -49.03 -3.36
N VAL A 337 -8.06 -48.96 -2.61
CA VAL A 337 -8.00 -48.92 -1.13
C VAL A 337 -7.46 -50.24 -0.58
N LYS A 338 -7.84 -51.38 -1.18
CA LYS A 338 -7.32 -52.69 -0.76
C LYS A 338 -5.82 -52.84 -1.04
N ALA A 339 -5.29 -52.13 -2.01
CA ALA A 339 -3.86 -52.09 -2.32
C ALA A 339 -3.04 -51.20 -1.36
N ILE A 340 -3.69 -50.44 -0.48
CA ILE A 340 -2.99 -49.64 0.54
C ILE A 340 -2.29 -50.58 1.52
N ASN A 341 -0.98 -50.47 1.59
CA ASN A 341 -0.17 -51.20 2.57
C ASN A 341 0.32 -50.23 3.65
N LEU A 342 -0.12 -50.48 4.89
CA LEU A 342 0.33 -49.71 6.06
C LEU A 342 1.04 -50.70 7.01
N GLU A 343 2.30 -50.38 7.35
CA GLU A 343 3.12 -51.21 8.26
C GLU A 343 2.43 -51.45 9.61
N GLU A 344 1.69 -50.44 10.10
CA GLU A 344 0.97 -50.48 11.37
C GLU A 344 -0.17 -51.51 11.41
N LEU A 345 -0.67 -51.93 10.24
CA LEU A 345 -1.75 -52.91 10.14
C LEU A 345 -1.24 -54.36 9.96
N GLU A 346 0.06 -54.57 10.05
CA GLU A 346 0.69 -55.92 10.00
C GLU A 346 0.25 -56.74 8.77
N GLY A 347 0.05 -56.06 7.63
CA GLY A 347 -0.36 -56.70 6.36
C GLY A 347 -1.86 -56.98 6.25
N LYS A 348 -2.70 -56.52 7.16
CA LYS A 348 -4.16 -56.61 7.01
C LYS A 348 -4.62 -55.62 5.95
N PRO A 349 -5.36 -56.05 4.91
CA PRO A 349 -5.83 -55.15 3.87
C PRO A 349 -6.92 -54.22 4.41
N LEU A 350 -6.91 -52.99 3.95
CA LEU A 350 -8.01 -52.06 4.17
C LEU A 350 -9.17 -52.36 3.22
N SER A 351 -10.40 -52.17 3.67
CA SER A 351 -11.58 -52.23 2.81
C SER A 351 -12.52 -51.06 3.08
N ILE A 352 -13.32 -50.71 2.08
CA ILE A 352 -14.36 -49.70 2.15
C ILE A 352 -15.66 -50.27 1.59
N SER A 353 -16.75 -50.00 2.24
CA SER A 353 -18.09 -50.20 1.70
C SER A 353 -18.56 -48.94 0.98
N ILE A 354 -19.22 -49.09 -0.18
CA ILE A 354 -19.65 -47.94 -1.02
C ILE A 354 -21.08 -48.15 -1.50
N GLY A 355 -21.97 -47.23 -1.12
CA GLY A 355 -23.31 -47.09 -1.66
C GLY A 355 -23.33 -46.09 -2.81
N VAL A 356 -24.07 -46.38 -3.89
CA VAL A 356 -24.15 -45.55 -5.10
C VAL A 356 -25.59 -45.17 -5.36
N ALA A 357 -25.83 -43.89 -5.67
CA ALA A 357 -27.11 -43.39 -6.15
C ALA A 357 -26.91 -42.42 -7.34
N GLU A 358 -27.83 -42.47 -8.30
CA GLU A 358 -27.82 -41.59 -9.46
C GLU A 358 -28.79 -40.42 -9.24
N GLY A 359 -28.33 -39.17 -9.43
CA GLY A 359 -29.13 -37.97 -9.44
C GLY A 359 -29.56 -37.59 -10.87
N ARG A 360 -30.86 -37.30 -11.05
CA ARG A 360 -31.47 -36.83 -12.29
C ARG A 360 -32.29 -35.56 -12.06
N ASP A 361 -32.81 -34.99 -13.14
CA ASP A 361 -33.38 -33.64 -13.26
C ASP A 361 -34.24 -33.10 -12.10
N ASP A 362 -34.94 -33.89 -11.33
CA ASP A 362 -35.88 -33.44 -10.30
C ASP A 362 -35.75 -34.21 -8.95
N ILE A 363 -34.61 -34.86 -8.72
CA ILE A 363 -34.42 -35.61 -7.46
C ILE A 363 -34.28 -34.66 -6.27
N ASP A 364 -34.96 -34.95 -5.19
CA ASP A 364 -34.69 -34.36 -3.89
C ASP A 364 -33.30 -34.77 -3.42
N LEU A 365 -32.45 -33.80 -3.05
CA LEU A 365 -31.08 -34.06 -2.61
C LEU A 365 -31.01 -34.86 -1.32
N GLU A 366 -31.96 -34.71 -0.42
CA GLU A 366 -32.07 -35.50 0.80
C GLU A 366 -32.45 -36.97 0.47
N GLU A 367 -33.33 -37.16 -0.52
CA GLU A 367 -33.67 -38.47 -1.01
C GLU A 367 -32.49 -39.15 -1.70
N LEU A 368 -31.72 -38.43 -2.52
CA LEU A 368 -30.50 -38.91 -3.17
C LEU A 368 -29.48 -39.44 -2.15
N VAL A 369 -29.21 -38.63 -1.12
CA VAL A 369 -28.30 -39.04 -0.03
C VAL A 369 -28.85 -40.25 0.69
N SER A 370 -30.14 -40.30 1.01
CA SER A 370 -30.79 -41.46 1.64
C SER A 370 -30.72 -42.73 0.80
N CYS A 371 -30.83 -42.62 -0.54
CA CYS A 371 -30.68 -43.77 -1.44
C CYS A 371 -29.24 -44.31 -1.42
N ALA A 372 -28.24 -43.40 -1.46
CA ALA A 372 -26.84 -43.82 -1.39
C ALA A 372 -26.51 -44.47 -0.02
N ASP A 373 -27.02 -43.91 1.09
CA ASP A 373 -26.82 -44.48 2.43
C ASP A 373 -27.49 -45.86 2.58
N LYS A 374 -28.67 -46.04 2.03
CA LYS A 374 -29.33 -47.37 2.04
C LYS A 374 -28.51 -48.38 1.27
N ALA A 375 -28.01 -48.03 0.08
CA ALA A 375 -27.14 -48.94 -0.71
C ALA A 375 -25.81 -49.24 0.02
N LEU A 376 -25.26 -48.30 0.76
CA LEU A 376 -24.09 -48.50 1.61
C LEU A 376 -24.38 -49.49 2.76
N TYR A 377 -25.50 -49.29 3.44
CA TYR A 377 -25.92 -50.14 4.52
C TYR A 377 -26.16 -51.62 4.08
N GLU A 378 -26.81 -51.80 2.91
CA GLU A 378 -27.01 -53.13 2.32
C GLU A 378 -25.68 -53.83 2.03
N GLN A 379 -24.69 -53.13 1.52
CA GLN A 379 -23.35 -53.69 1.29
C GLN A 379 -22.65 -54.09 2.59
N LYS A 380 -22.74 -53.28 3.64
CA LYS A 380 -22.15 -53.62 4.97
C LYS A 380 -22.74 -54.87 5.60
N ARG A 381 -23.99 -55.23 5.30
CA ARG A 381 -24.63 -56.44 5.80
C ARG A 381 -24.19 -57.72 5.09
N THR A 382 -23.60 -57.62 3.94
CA THR A 382 -23.10 -58.74 3.12
C THR A 382 -21.61 -59.06 3.35
N HIS A 383 -20.94 -58.20 4.10
CA HIS A 383 -19.56 -58.35 4.60
C HIS A 383 -19.54 -58.61 6.09
#